data_16eaefbdfead531df489478e08763313
#
_entry.id   16eaefbdfead531df489478e08763313
#
_cell.length_a   1.000
_cell.length_b   1.000
_cell.length_c   1.000
_cell.angle_alpha   90.00
_cell.angle_beta   90.00
_cell.angle_gamma   90.00
#
_symmetry.space_group_name_H-M   'P 1'
#
loop_
_entity.id
_entity.type
_entity.pdbx_description
1 polymer ?
#
loop_
_entity_poly.entity_id
_entity_poly.type
_entity_poly.pdbx_seq_one_letter_code
_entity_poly.pdbx_strand_id
1 'polypeptide(L)'
;MSAQNESPAVAIASAHVEAWSNHDYDTARHGLAPDVRVTAVTTQPMPPATDLTGADDYMIGLTQFAQAVVPGSLRILASTGDERNALLMLTVEADFGAGKATLPGARLYLLDENNKIKTEQVIFYAAQN
;
A
#
# COMPACT_ATOMS: atom_id res chain seq x y z
N MET A 1 27.47 -0.45 -5.13
CA MET A 1 26.99 -0.52 -5.33
C MET A 1 25.74 -0.59 -5.18
N SER A 2 25.35 -0.59 -4.88
CA SER A 2 24.18 -0.83 -4.55
C SER A 2 23.09 -0.21 -5.25
N ALA A 3 23.17 0.81 -5.67
CA ALA A 3 22.13 1.46 -6.40
C ALA A 3 21.56 0.63 -7.50
N GLN A 4 22.27 -0.32 -7.86
CA GLN A 4 21.82 -1.20 -8.90
C GLN A 4 20.55 -1.93 -8.56
N ASN A 5 20.18 -1.94 -7.32
CA ASN A 5 19.00 -2.67 -6.93
C ASN A 5 17.76 -1.83 -6.88
N GLU A 6 17.90 -0.60 -7.28
CA GLU A 6 16.75 0.26 -7.21
C GLU A 6 15.85 0.01 -8.38
N SER A 7 14.69 -0.50 -8.07
CA SER A 7 13.65 -0.70 -9.06
C SER A 7 12.85 0.59 -9.16
N PRO A 8 12.59 1.10 -10.36
CA PRO A 8 11.71 2.27 -10.50
C PRO A 8 10.35 2.02 -9.87
N ALA A 9 9.81 0.81 -10.03
CA ALA A 9 8.51 0.51 -9.46
C ALA A 9 8.56 0.49 -7.94
N VAL A 10 9.64 -0.02 -7.34
CA VAL A 10 9.77 -0.02 -5.88
C VAL A 10 9.84 1.41 -5.37
N ALA A 11 10.57 2.29 -6.05
CA ALA A 11 10.67 3.67 -5.61
C ALA A 11 9.30 4.35 -5.64
N ILE A 12 8.53 4.13 -6.69
CA ILE A 12 7.22 4.75 -6.83
C ILE A 12 6.24 4.17 -5.81
N ALA A 13 6.23 2.86 -5.64
CA ALA A 13 5.35 2.22 -4.68
C ALA A 13 5.70 2.63 -3.26
N SER A 14 6.99 2.72 -2.94
CA SER A 14 7.42 3.12 -1.60
C SER A 14 7.00 4.56 -1.31
N ALA A 15 7.14 5.46 -2.28
CA ALA A 15 6.73 6.85 -2.10
C ALA A 15 5.22 6.93 -1.88
N HIS A 16 4.45 6.11 -2.58
CA HIS A 16 3.00 6.09 -2.43
C HIS A 16 2.61 5.64 -1.02
N VAL A 17 3.20 4.54 -0.55
CA VAL A 17 2.89 4.02 0.78
C VAL A 17 3.35 5.01 1.86
N GLU A 18 4.51 5.60 1.67
CA GLU A 18 5.00 6.58 2.61
C GLU A 18 4.05 7.77 2.70
N ALA A 19 3.54 8.21 1.55
CA ALA A 19 2.63 9.35 1.52
C ALA A 19 1.36 9.06 2.33
N TRP A 20 0.66 7.96 2.03
CA TRP A 20 -0.60 7.73 2.72
C TRP A 20 -0.39 7.37 4.18
N SER A 21 0.71 6.71 4.52
CA SER A 21 0.97 6.38 5.92
C SER A 21 1.24 7.62 6.75
N ASN A 22 1.66 8.71 6.13
CA ASN A 22 1.86 10.00 6.80
C ASN A 22 0.68 10.93 6.59
N HIS A 23 -0.43 10.44 6.06
CA HIS A 23 -1.65 11.20 5.82
C HIS A 23 -1.49 12.27 4.75
N ASP A 24 -0.54 12.10 3.84
CA ASP A 24 -0.37 12.97 2.68
C ASP A 24 -1.15 12.37 1.52
N TYR A 25 -2.47 12.59 1.55
CA TYR A 25 -3.35 11.91 0.61
C TYR A 25 -3.26 12.48 -0.79
N ASP A 26 -2.91 13.75 -0.93
CA ASP A 26 -2.75 14.33 -2.26
C ASP A 26 -1.59 13.68 -3.00
N THR A 27 -0.47 13.51 -2.32
CA THR A 27 0.68 12.85 -2.94
C THR A 27 0.36 11.40 -3.26
N ALA A 28 -0.33 10.71 -2.34
CA ALA A 28 -0.73 9.33 -2.58
C ALA A 28 -1.60 9.22 -3.82
N ARG A 29 -2.56 10.14 -3.99
CA ARG A 29 -3.44 10.11 -5.14
C ARG A 29 -2.70 10.36 -6.44
N HIS A 30 -1.71 11.25 -6.41
CA HIS A 30 -0.96 11.57 -7.63
C HIS A 30 -0.21 10.39 -8.22
N GLY A 31 0.08 9.38 -7.40
CA GLY A 31 0.77 8.19 -7.89
C GLY A 31 -0.15 7.19 -8.56
N LEU A 32 -1.45 7.44 -8.61
CA LEU A 32 -2.41 6.46 -9.10
C LEU A 32 -2.83 6.76 -10.53
N ALA A 33 -3.01 5.70 -11.33
CA ALA A 33 -3.68 5.84 -12.61
C ALA A 33 -5.16 6.14 -12.36
N PRO A 34 -5.83 6.86 -13.28
CA PRO A 34 -7.24 7.18 -13.05
C PRO A 34 -8.13 5.95 -12.92
N ASP A 35 -7.77 4.85 -13.58
CA ASP A 35 -8.52 3.61 -13.55
C ASP A 35 -7.86 2.55 -12.70
N VAL A 36 -7.12 2.96 -11.67
CA VAL A 36 -6.43 2.04 -10.78
C VAL A 36 -7.40 1.02 -10.20
N ARG A 37 -6.93 -0.21 -10.07
CA ARG A 37 -7.72 -1.27 -9.48
C ARG A 37 -6.98 -1.81 -8.27
N VAL A 38 -7.69 -1.92 -7.16
CA VAL A 38 -7.12 -2.50 -5.96
C VAL A 38 -7.94 -3.73 -5.57
N THR A 39 -7.24 -4.80 -5.27
CA THR A 39 -7.85 -5.99 -4.71
C THR A 39 -7.19 -6.28 -3.38
N ALA A 40 -7.97 -6.74 -2.44
CA ALA A 40 -7.46 -7.10 -1.13
C ALA A 40 -7.86 -8.53 -0.83
N VAL A 41 -6.87 -9.34 -0.53
CA VAL A 41 -7.08 -10.71 -0.10
C VAL A 41 -6.75 -10.75 1.38
N THR A 42 -7.72 -11.13 2.17
CA THR A 42 -7.55 -11.09 3.61
C THR A 42 -7.67 -12.49 4.19
N THR A 43 -6.96 -12.69 5.29
CA THR A 43 -7.06 -13.93 6.04
C THR A 43 -8.11 -13.78 7.12
N GLN A 44 -8.53 -14.90 7.67
CA GLN A 44 -9.51 -14.87 8.75
C GLN A 44 -9.03 -14.03 9.90
N PRO A 45 -9.89 -13.36 10.58
CA PRO A 45 -11.35 -13.29 10.41
C PRO A 45 -11.78 -12.05 9.63
N MET A 46 -10.94 -11.57 8.77
CA MET A 46 -11.17 -10.32 8.05
C MET A 46 -12.31 -10.48 7.05
N PRO A 47 -12.87 -9.35 6.60
CA PRO A 47 -13.92 -9.39 5.58
C PRO A 47 -13.44 -10.05 4.29
N PRO A 48 -14.35 -10.42 3.42
CA PRO A 48 -13.98 -10.97 2.12
C PRO A 48 -13.15 -9.98 1.30
N ALA A 49 -12.56 -10.50 0.25
CA ALA A 49 -11.72 -9.70 -0.63
C ALA A 49 -12.45 -8.46 -1.13
N THR A 50 -11.72 -7.39 -1.24
CA THR A 50 -12.22 -6.13 -1.75
C THR A 50 -11.75 -5.96 -3.20
N ASP A 51 -12.59 -5.37 -4.03
CA ASP A 51 -12.24 -5.07 -5.41
C ASP A 51 -12.78 -3.68 -5.72
N LEU A 52 -11.89 -2.71 -5.79
CA LEU A 52 -12.24 -1.32 -6.08
C LEU A 52 -11.60 -0.90 -7.38
N THR A 53 -12.32 -0.14 -8.18
CA THR A 53 -11.81 0.38 -9.44
C THR A 53 -11.99 1.88 -9.47
N GLY A 54 -10.94 2.58 -9.92
CA GLY A 54 -10.97 4.02 -10.04
C GLY A 54 -10.29 4.71 -8.88
N ALA A 55 -9.61 5.82 -9.20
CA ALA A 55 -8.83 6.54 -8.18
C ALA A 55 -9.73 7.11 -7.09
N ASP A 56 -10.94 7.54 -7.43
CA ASP A 56 -11.83 8.12 -6.43
C ASP A 56 -12.24 7.07 -5.39
N ASP A 57 -12.70 5.91 -5.85
CA ASP A 57 -13.10 4.86 -4.92
C ASP A 57 -11.92 4.32 -4.15
N TYR A 58 -10.76 4.20 -4.82
CA TYR A 58 -9.54 3.79 -4.16
C TYR A 58 -9.22 4.72 -3.00
N MET A 59 -9.28 6.03 -3.24
CA MET A 59 -8.90 7.00 -2.22
C MET A 59 -9.88 7.03 -1.06
N ILE A 60 -11.16 6.77 -1.31
CA ILE A 60 -12.12 6.68 -0.22
C ILE A 60 -11.73 5.54 0.73
N GLY A 61 -11.49 4.36 0.17
CA GLY A 61 -11.13 3.21 0.99
C GLY A 61 -9.78 3.38 1.66
N LEU A 62 -8.81 3.92 0.92
CA LEU A 62 -7.48 4.13 1.47
C LEU A 62 -7.50 5.12 2.63
N THR A 63 -8.23 6.23 2.47
CA THR A 63 -8.30 7.25 3.51
C THR A 63 -8.94 6.70 4.78
N GLN A 64 -9.98 5.89 4.62
CA GLN A 64 -10.63 5.30 5.79
C GLN A 64 -9.68 4.41 6.58
N PHE A 65 -8.85 3.66 5.87
CA PHE A 65 -7.85 2.83 6.53
C PHE A 65 -6.72 3.68 7.09
N ALA A 66 -6.20 4.58 6.28
CA ALA A 66 -4.97 5.28 6.61
C ALA A 66 -5.13 6.26 7.77
N GLN A 67 -6.34 6.75 7.99
CA GLN A 67 -6.52 7.67 9.11
C GLN A 67 -6.27 7.00 10.45
N ALA A 68 -6.35 5.68 10.50
CA ALA A 68 -6.02 4.95 11.72
C ALA A 68 -4.52 4.67 11.84
N VAL A 69 -3.75 4.90 10.79
CA VAL A 69 -2.31 4.63 10.79
C VAL A 69 -1.59 5.77 11.47
N VAL A 70 -0.62 5.44 12.30
CA VAL A 70 0.18 6.43 13.02
C VAL A 70 1.23 6.96 12.05
N PRO A 71 1.25 8.29 11.78
CA PRO A 71 2.26 8.84 10.90
C PRO A 71 3.67 8.55 11.42
N GLY A 72 4.56 8.23 10.50
CA GLY A 72 5.95 7.93 10.87
C GLY A 72 6.18 6.50 11.31
N SER A 73 5.13 5.66 11.34
CA SER A 73 5.28 4.29 11.83
C SER A 73 5.61 3.29 10.73
N LEU A 74 5.55 3.69 9.48
CA LEU A 74 5.80 2.78 8.37
C LEU A 74 7.24 2.25 8.42
N ARG A 75 7.37 0.94 8.25
CA ARG A 75 8.67 0.31 8.04
C ARG A 75 8.54 -0.63 6.86
N ILE A 76 9.40 -0.43 5.86
CA ILE A 76 9.46 -1.34 4.73
C ILE A 76 10.54 -2.36 5.06
N LEU A 77 10.13 -3.59 5.28
CA LEU A 77 11.02 -4.64 5.75
C LEU A 77 11.79 -5.28 4.61
N ALA A 78 11.17 -5.36 3.45
CA ALA A 78 11.80 -5.94 2.28
C ALA A 78 11.06 -5.44 1.05
N SER A 79 11.77 -5.36 -0.05
CA SER A 79 11.16 -4.97 -1.31
C SER A 79 11.89 -5.64 -2.45
N THR A 80 11.18 -5.88 -3.53
CA THR A 80 11.77 -6.38 -4.75
C THR A 80 10.90 -5.91 -5.91
N GLY A 81 11.50 -5.76 -7.07
CA GLY A 81 10.74 -5.33 -8.22
C GLY A 81 11.62 -5.06 -9.42
N ASP A 82 10.98 -4.55 -10.45
CA ASP A 82 11.67 -4.20 -11.70
C ASP A 82 11.12 -2.85 -12.16
N GLU A 83 10.99 -2.64 -13.46
CA GLU A 83 10.54 -1.35 -13.97
C GLU A 83 9.06 -1.13 -13.76
N ARG A 84 8.28 -2.20 -13.70
CA ARG A 84 6.82 -2.09 -13.68
C ARG A 84 6.17 -2.76 -12.50
N ASN A 85 6.89 -3.61 -11.79
CA ASN A 85 6.31 -4.41 -10.70
C ASN A 85 7.08 -4.14 -9.43
N ALA A 86 6.36 -4.07 -8.32
CA ALA A 86 6.98 -3.92 -7.01
C ALA A 86 6.23 -4.73 -5.99
N LEU A 87 6.98 -5.42 -5.15
CA LEU A 87 6.43 -6.12 -4.01
C LEU A 87 7.05 -5.51 -2.77
N LEU A 88 6.21 -5.06 -1.86
CA LEU A 88 6.67 -4.48 -0.60
C LEU A 88 6.15 -5.32 0.55
N MET A 89 7.02 -5.64 1.49
CA MET A 89 6.63 -6.19 2.78
C MET A 89 6.86 -5.11 3.80
N LEU A 90 5.83 -4.80 4.56
CA LEU A 90 5.88 -3.63 5.43
C LEU A 90 5.11 -3.86 6.72
N THR A 91 5.34 -2.96 7.66
CA THR A 91 4.49 -2.85 8.85
C THR A 91 4.13 -1.39 9.06
N VAL A 92 2.96 -1.16 9.61
CA VAL A 92 2.57 0.14 10.13
C VAL A 92 1.96 -0.08 11.50
N GLU A 93 1.90 0.98 12.31
CA GLU A 93 1.12 0.94 13.52
C GLU A 93 -0.20 1.64 13.26
N ALA A 94 -1.26 1.05 13.76
CA ALA A 94 -2.59 1.59 13.54
C ALA A 94 -3.42 1.43 14.81
N ASP A 95 -4.37 2.33 14.98
CA ASP A 95 -5.29 2.31 16.12
C ASP A 95 -6.70 2.43 15.56
N PHE A 96 -7.44 1.34 15.62
CA PHE A 96 -8.83 1.31 15.18
C PHE A 96 -9.81 1.45 16.33
N GLY A 97 -9.33 1.93 17.49
CA GLY A 97 -10.19 2.16 18.64
C GLY A 97 -9.91 1.26 19.82
N ALA A 98 -9.08 0.24 19.64
CA ALA A 98 -8.75 -0.70 20.70
C ALA A 98 -7.29 -0.59 21.14
N GLY A 99 -6.62 0.51 20.81
CA GLY A 99 -5.21 0.69 21.10
C GLY A 99 -4.36 0.42 19.88
N LYS A 100 -3.11 0.84 19.93
CA LYS A 100 -2.20 0.69 18.81
C LYS A 100 -1.80 -0.77 18.64
N ALA A 101 -1.75 -1.18 17.39
CA ALA A 101 -1.29 -2.52 17.03
C ALA A 101 -0.38 -2.41 15.82
N THR A 102 0.56 -3.32 15.72
CA THR A 102 1.43 -3.40 14.56
C THR A 102 0.77 -4.30 13.52
N LEU A 103 0.61 -3.77 12.31
CA LEU A 103 -0.04 -4.49 11.23
C LEU A 103 1.00 -4.82 10.16
N PRO A 104 1.34 -6.10 10.01
CA PRO A 104 2.19 -6.51 8.89
C PRO A 104 1.34 -6.65 7.64
N GLY A 105 1.98 -6.44 6.51
CA GLY A 105 1.29 -6.61 5.25
C GLY A 105 2.24 -6.77 4.11
N ALA A 106 1.71 -7.22 3.00
CA ALA A 106 2.44 -7.31 1.74
C ALA A 106 1.56 -6.69 0.67
N ARG A 107 2.18 -5.95 -0.24
CA ARG A 107 1.46 -5.28 -1.31
C ARG A 107 2.21 -5.44 -2.61
N LEU A 108 1.47 -5.79 -3.64
CA LEU A 108 2.02 -5.93 -4.98
C LEU A 108 1.47 -4.80 -5.82
N TYR A 109 2.36 -4.09 -6.51
CA TYR A 109 1.99 -2.95 -7.34
C TYR A 109 2.42 -3.20 -8.78
N LEU A 110 1.56 -2.79 -9.69
CA LEU A 110 1.87 -2.82 -11.10
C LEU A 110 1.68 -1.42 -11.66
N LEU A 111 2.68 -0.93 -12.37
CA LEU A 111 2.66 0.41 -12.95
C LEU A 111 2.23 0.35 -14.41
N ASP A 112 1.58 1.42 -14.87
CA ASP A 112 1.30 1.57 -16.28
C ASP A 112 2.49 2.24 -16.99
N GLU A 113 2.32 2.50 -18.27
CA GLU A 113 3.41 3.07 -19.08
C GLU A 113 3.75 4.50 -18.70
N ASN A 114 2.91 5.16 -17.91
CA ASN A 114 3.15 6.50 -17.40
C ASN A 114 3.70 6.50 -15.99
N ASN A 115 4.11 5.32 -15.50
CA ASN A 115 4.64 5.14 -14.15
C ASN A 115 3.63 5.48 -13.07
N LYS A 116 2.35 5.27 -13.38
CA LYS A 116 1.29 5.40 -12.38
C LYS A 116 0.89 4.01 -11.92
N ILE A 117 0.47 3.91 -10.67
CA ILE A 117 0.03 2.63 -10.13
C ILE A 117 -1.32 2.30 -10.75
N LYS A 118 -1.35 1.24 -11.53
CA LYS A 118 -2.60 0.83 -12.16
C LYS A 118 -3.24 -0.36 -11.45
N THR A 119 -2.47 -1.12 -10.68
CA THR A 119 -3.01 -2.24 -9.93
C THR A 119 -2.28 -2.33 -8.60
N GLU A 120 -3.05 -2.52 -7.56
CA GLU A 120 -2.50 -2.82 -6.24
C GLU A 120 -3.21 -4.05 -5.70
N GLN A 121 -2.46 -5.05 -5.29
CA GLN A 121 -3.00 -6.20 -4.59
C GLN A 121 -2.50 -6.16 -3.17
N VAL A 122 -3.44 -6.05 -2.23
CA VAL A 122 -3.12 -5.95 -0.82
C VAL A 122 -3.34 -7.30 -0.18
N ILE A 123 -2.33 -7.78 0.53
CA ILE A 123 -2.41 -9.03 1.26
C ILE A 123 -2.27 -8.72 2.74
N PHE A 124 -3.26 -9.11 3.52
CA PHE A 124 -3.23 -8.89 4.95
C PHE A 124 -2.99 -10.19 5.66
N TYR A 125 -2.21 -10.13 6.72
CA TYR A 125 -2.01 -11.25 7.60
C TYR A 125 -2.69 -10.93 8.92
N ALA A 126 -3.59 -11.80 9.33
CA ALA A 126 -4.18 -11.65 10.64
C ALA A 126 -3.12 -11.95 11.69
N ALA A 127 -3.09 -11.16 12.74
CA ALA A 127 -2.18 -11.43 13.82
C ALA A 127 -2.55 -12.76 14.46
N GLN A 128 -1.53 -13.54 14.74
CA GLN A 128 -1.72 -14.83 15.39
C GLN A 128 -1.47 -14.68 16.87
N ASN A 129 -2.32 -15.25 17.64
CA ASN A 129 -2.16 -15.16 19.10
C ASN A 129 -1.92 -16.50 19.69
#